data_63167b25b59e4a7a8f3c09753e145fab
#
_entry.id   63167b25b59e4a7a8f3c09753e145fab
#
_cell.length_a   1.000
_cell.length_b   1.000
_cell.length_c   1.000
_cell.angle_alpha   90.00
_cell.angle_beta   90.00
_cell.angle_gamma   90.00
#
_symmetry.space_group_name_H-M   'P 1'
#
loop_
_entity.id
_entity.type
_entity.pdbx_description
1 polymer ?
#
loop_
_entity_poly.entity_id
_entity_poly.type
_entity_poly.pdbx_seq_one_letter_code
_entity_poly.pdbx_strand_id
1 'polypeptide(L)'
;MSFLIKIISIWAMLVSLSACTLNEYARQSPVADLPYRHSDFDFKVAWKTYLTGQGLNIEGLLKNVRYAQVESVTLSVFLLNSANKVLASASTFPIPQTIKMDYYVPFGVILKNAAPKKGDRLKFLIDYKAQEGNDGASRWISYFTVEESTGIEIKESIKHPDQW
;
A
#
# COMPACT_ATOMS: atom_id res chain seq x y z
N MET A 1 39.95 -33.45 24.58
CA MET A 1 39.68 -32.80 23.27
C MET A 1 38.30 -33.12 22.66
N SER A 2 37.74 -34.30 22.87
CA SER A 2 36.45 -34.71 22.30
C SER A 2 35.23 -34.00 22.92
N PHE A 3 35.23 -33.55 24.15
CA PHE A 3 34.11 -32.92 24.84
C PHE A 3 33.89 -31.47 24.39
N LEU A 4 34.96 -30.70 24.18
CA LEU A 4 34.93 -29.31 23.69
C LEU A 4 34.31 -29.21 22.26
N ILE A 5 34.62 -30.15 21.41
CA ILE A 5 34.13 -30.18 20.02
C ILE A 5 32.61 -30.42 19.99
N LYS A 6 32.08 -31.25 20.89
CA LYS A 6 30.62 -31.47 21.00
C LYS A 6 29.84 -30.26 21.49
N ILE A 7 30.42 -29.46 22.40
CA ILE A 7 29.80 -28.24 22.90
C ILE A 7 29.75 -27.17 21.84
N ILE A 8 30.82 -27.02 21.03
CA ILE A 8 30.86 -26.04 19.92
C ILE A 8 29.86 -26.42 18.84
N SER A 9 29.67 -27.71 18.53
CA SER A 9 28.67 -28.16 17.55
C SER A 9 27.23 -27.87 17.97
N ILE A 10 26.91 -28.00 19.27
CA ILE A 10 25.57 -27.72 19.81
C ILE A 10 25.30 -26.20 19.75
N TRP A 11 26.28 -25.35 20.05
CA TRP A 11 26.15 -23.90 19.97
C TRP A 11 25.99 -23.40 18.53
N ALA A 12 26.68 -23.98 17.57
CA ALA A 12 26.54 -23.66 16.15
C ALA A 12 25.14 -24.02 15.61
N MET A 13 24.51 -25.06 16.12
CA MET A 13 23.18 -25.50 15.69
C MET A 13 22.05 -24.61 16.26
N LEU A 14 22.26 -23.99 17.43
CA LEU A 14 21.30 -23.07 18.08
C LEU A 14 21.25 -21.70 17.40
N VAL A 15 22.33 -21.24 16.77
CA VAL A 15 22.39 -19.94 16.07
C VAL A 15 21.69 -19.98 14.71
N SER A 16 21.56 -21.16 14.07
CA SER A 16 20.95 -21.28 12.75
C SER A 16 19.40 -21.24 12.76
N LEU A 17 18.75 -21.29 13.93
CA LEU A 17 17.27 -21.25 14.05
C LEU A 17 16.69 -19.83 14.04
N SER A 18 17.51 -18.78 14.09
CA SER A 18 17.06 -17.38 14.19
C SER A 18 16.78 -16.72 12.83
N ALA A 19 17.01 -17.38 11.70
CA ALA A 19 16.99 -16.76 10.37
C ALA A 19 15.63 -16.78 9.66
N CYS A 20 14.55 -17.30 10.28
CA CYS A 20 13.26 -17.49 9.60
C CYS A 20 12.19 -16.44 9.90
N THR A 21 12.51 -15.32 10.60
CA THR A 21 11.47 -14.38 11.06
C THR A 21 11.19 -13.19 10.13
N LEU A 22 11.89 -13.04 9.02
CA LEU A 22 11.72 -11.87 8.14
C LEU A 22 10.39 -11.85 7.35
N ASN A 23 9.69 -12.97 7.25
CA ASN A 23 8.44 -13.04 6.48
C ASN A 23 7.18 -12.74 7.31
N GLU A 24 7.30 -12.68 8.63
CA GLU A 24 6.19 -12.44 9.55
C GLU A 24 5.90 -10.94 9.73
N TYR A 25 6.89 -10.09 9.46
CA TYR A 25 6.77 -8.64 9.57
C TYR A 25 5.73 -8.05 8.59
N ALA A 26 5.61 -8.62 7.40
CA ALA A 26 4.62 -8.21 6.40
C ALA A 26 3.17 -8.58 6.81
N ARG A 27 2.99 -9.50 7.76
CA ARG A 27 1.67 -9.96 8.22
C ARG A 27 1.16 -9.22 9.46
N GLN A 28 2.06 -8.66 10.26
CA GLN A 28 1.76 -8.05 11.56
C GLN A 28 1.99 -6.54 11.62
N SER A 29 2.18 -5.87 10.48
CA SER A 29 2.40 -4.42 10.48
C SER A 29 1.24 -3.70 11.17
N PRO A 30 1.52 -2.88 12.21
CA PRO A 30 0.49 -2.23 13.00
C PRO A 30 -0.24 -1.18 12.16
N VAL A 31 -1.48 -1.49 11.79
CA VAL A 31 -2.40 -0.52 11.18
C VAL A 31 -2.91 0.50 12.23
N ALA A 32 -2.61 0.24 13.52
CA ALA A 32 -3.14 1.01 14.66
C ALA A 32 -2.81 2.51 14.59
N ASP A 33 -1.61 2.85 14.12
CA ASP A 33 -1.11 4.23 14.08
C ASP A 33 -1.46 4.99 12.78
N LEU A 34 -2.26 4.38 11.90
CA LEU A 34 -2.68 4.96 10.64
C LEU A 34 -4.12 5.46 10.76
N PRO A 35 -4.34 6.80 10.79
CA PRO A 35 -5.66 7.37 11.07
C PRO A 35 -6.66 7.17 9.93
N TYR A 36 -6.20 7.13 8.70
CA TYR A 36 -7.07 7.06 7.52
C TYR A 36 -7.14 5.63 6.98
N ARG A 37 -8.30 5.24 6.49
CA ARG A 37 -8.54 3.88 5.98
C ARG A 37 -9.52 3.89 4.82
N HIS A 38 -9.25 3.03 3.85
CA HIS A 38 -10.16 2.69 2.76
C HIS A 38 -10.21 1.18 2.60
N SER A 39 -11.34 0.66 2.14
CA SER A 39 -11.51 -0.77 1.82
C SER A 39 -12.43 -0.90 0.62
N ASP A 40 -11.93 -1.54 -0.42
CA ASP A 40 -12.70 -1.96 -1.58
C ASP A 40 -12.66 -3.49 -1.76
N PHE A 41 -13.03 -3.95 -2.95
CA PHE A 41 -13.04 -5.37 -3.29
C PHE A 41 -11.62 -5.95 -3.40
N ASP A 42 -10.66 -5.16 -3.85
CA ASP A 42 -9.31 -5.62 -4.17
C ASP A 42 -8.31 -5.37 -3.04
N PHE A 43 -8.44 -4.20 -2.37
CA PHE A 43 -7.46 -3.74 -1.40
C PHE A 43 -8.09 -3.13 -0.15
N LYS A 44 -7.34 -3.25 0.96
CA LYS A 44 -7.47 -2.37 2.12
C LYS A 44 -6.24 -1.49 2.19
N VAL A 45 -6.45 -0.19 2.30
CA VAL A 45 -5.39 0.81 2.39
C VAL A 45 -5.54 1.55 3.71
N ALA A 46 -4.44 1.66 4.45
CA ALA A 46 -4.38 2.49 5.65
C ALA A 46 -3.20 3.45 5.52
N TRP A 47 -3.38 4.73 5.86
CA TRP A 47 -2.32 5.72 5.67
C TRP A 47 -2.40 6.86 6.67
N LYS A 48 -1.34 7.65 6.70
CA LYS A 48 -1.24 8.96 7.33
C LYS A 48 -0.64 9.96 6.35
N THR A 49 -0.93 11.24 6.57
CA THR A 49 -0.32 12.35 5.83
C THR A 49 0.40 13.28 6.79
N TYR A 50 1.50 13.88 6.35
CA TYR A 50 2.19 14.94 7.10
C TYR A 50 3.03 15.80 6.16
N LEU A 51 3.13 17.09 6.50
CA LEU A 51 3.93 18.04 5.75
C LEU A 51 5.40 17.99 6.17
N THR A 52 6.28 18.10 5.19
CA THR A 52 7.71 18.29 5.38
C THR A 52 8.22 19.46 4.53
N GLY A 53 9.47 19.82 4.68
CA GLY A 53 10.10 20.82 3.81
C GLY A 53 10.13 20.45 2.33
N GLN A 54 9.88 19.18 1.97
CA GLN A 54 9.84 18.72 0.58
C GLN A 54 8.41 18.69 -0.01
N GLY A 55 7.38 18.74 0.82
CA GLY A 55 5.98 18.66 0.42
C GLY A 55 5.15 17.75 1.31
N LEU A 56 4.05 17.22 0.77
CA LEU A 56 3.14 16.32 1.48
C LEU A 56 3.64 14.88 1.38
N ASN A 57 3.96 14.29 2.52
CA ASN A 57 4.28 12.87 2.64
C ASN A 57 3.02 12.08 2.94
N ILE A 58 2.92 10.92 2.30
CA ILE A 58 1.85 9.94 2.47
C ILE A 58 2.51 8.59 2.70
N GLU A 59 2.34 8.03 3.88
CA GLU A 59 2.90 6.73 4.25
C GLU A 59 1.80 5.80 4.71
N GLY A 60 1.91 4.52 4.37
CA GLY A 60 0.86 3.59 4.73
C GLY A 60 1.16 2.14 4.40
N LEU A 61 0.09 1.36 4.48
CA LEU A 61 0.05 -0.06 4.24
C LEU A 61 -1.02 -0.37 3.20
N LEU A 62 -0.66 -1.19 2.23
CA LEU A 62 -1.56 -1.75 1.23
C LEU A 62 -1.73 -3.24 1.52
N LYS A 63 -2.95 -3.70 1.76
CA LYS A 63 -3.29 -5.11 1.94
C LYS A 63 -4.04 -5.62 0.72
N ASN A 64 -3.56 -6.71 0.12
CA ASN A 64 -4.31 -7.46 -0.88
C ASN A 64 -5.42 -8.26 -0.19
N VAL A 65 -6.68 -8.01 -0.54
CA VAL A 65 -7.84 -8.80 -0.07
C VAL A 65 -8.50 -9.60 -1.19
N ARG A 66 -8.00 -9.47 -2.42
CA ARG A 66 -8.44 -10.24 -3.57
C ARG A 66 -8.06 -11.71 -3.41
N TYR A 67 -8.94 -12.62 -3.83
CA TYR A 67 -8.70 -14.07 -3.84
C TYR A 67 -7.71 -14.49 -4.94
N ALA A 68 -6.68 -13.69 -5.14
CA ALA A 68 -5.60 -13.93 -6.09
C ALA A 68 -4.31 -13.28 -5.59
N GLN A 69 -3.18 -13.78 -6.04
CA GLN A 69 -1.91 -13.09 -5.90
C GLN A 69 -1.89 -11.90 -6.87
N VAL A 70 -1.52 -10.73 -6.37
CA VAL A 70 -1.32 -9.54 -7.19
C VAL A 70 0.15 -9.27 -7.42
N GLU A 71 0.48 -8.73 -8.59
CA GLU A 71 1.85 -8.51 -9.04
C GLU A 71 2.00 -7.15 -9.72
N SER A 72 3.24 -6.66 -9.81
CA SER A 72 3.58 -5.43 -10.52
C SER A 72 2.73 -4.23 -10.04
N VAL A 73 2.53 -4.12 -8.73
CA VAL A 73 1.70 -3.05 -8.16
C VAL A 73 2.38 -1.70 -8.31
N THR A 74 1.65 -0.75 -8.88
CA THR A 74 2.02 0.67 -8.92
C THR A 74 0.94 1.45 -8.18
N LEU A 75 1.34 2.17 -7.14
CA LEU A 75 0.46 3.07 -6.41
C LEU A 75 0.77 4.51 -6.81
N SER A 76 -0.20 5.19 -7.41
CA SER A 76 -0.12 6.61 -7.78
C SER A 76 -1.05 7.42 -6.89
N VAL A 77 -0.56 8.55 -6.38
CA VAL A 77 -1.35 9.48 -5.57
C VAL A 77 -1.35 10.84 -6.23
N PHE A 78 -2.53 11.44 -6.32
CA PHE A 78 -2.77 12.76 -6.90
C PHE A 78 -3.38 13.66 -5.83
N LEU A 79 -2.82 14.84 -5.64
CA LEU A 79 -3.48 15.92 -4.91
C LEU A 79 -4.32 16.71 -5.91
N LEU A 80 -5.62 16.82 -5.63
CA LEU A 80 -6.59 17.52 -6.45
C LEU A 80 -7.14 18.71 -5.67
N ASN A 81 -7.38 19.84 -6.33
CA ASN A 81 -8.15 20.91 -5.72
C ASN A 81 -9.66 20.62 -5.75
N SER A 82 -10.47 21.50 -5.15
CA SER A 82 -11.93 21.38 -5.13
C SER A 82 -12.59 21.35 -6.52
N ALA A 83 -11.89 21.83 -7.56
CA ALA A 83 -12.32 21.78 -8.96
C ALA A 83 -11.79 20.53 -9.70
N ASN A 84 -11.28 19.50 -8.99
CA ASN A 84 -10.67 18.29 -9.54
C ASN A 84 -9.42 18.51 -10.43
N LYS A 85 -8.80 19.67 -10.35
CA LYS A 85 -7.53 19.92 -11.06
C LYS A 85 -6.39 19.31 -10.25
N VAL A 86 -5.50 18.57 -10.90
CA VAL A 86 -4.29 18.00 -10.31
C VAL A 86 -3.32 19.14 -9.94
N LEU A 87 -2.95 19.20 -8.67
CA LEU A 87 -1.96 20.12 -8.11
C LEU A 87 -0.57 19.47 -8.03
N ALA A 88 -0.51 18.21 -7.65
CA ALA A 88 0.71 17.42 -7.55
C ALA A 88 0.38 15.95 -7.74
N SER A 89 1.36 15.16 -8.17
CA SER A 89 1.23 13.71 -8.26
C SER A 89 2.57 13.03 -8.08
N ALA A 90 2.55 11.80 -7.57
CA ALA A 90 3.71 10.92 -7.52
C ALA A 90 3.26 9.46 -7.49
N SER A 91 4.17 8.57 -7.87
CA SER A 91 3.93 7.13 -7.87
C SER A 91 5.03 6.41 -7.11
N THR A 92 4.69 5.26 -6.54
CA THR A 92 5.61 4.37 -5.87
C THR A 92 5.32 2.92 -6.27
N PHE A 93 6.32 2.08 -6.10
CA PHE A 93 6.24 0.64 -6.30
C PHE A 93 6.42 -0.06 -4.95
N PRO A 94 5.34 -0.49 -4.29
CA PRO A 94 5.45 -1.22 -3.02
C PRO A 94 6.34 -2.45 -3.15
N ILE A 95 7.12 -2.74 -2.12
CA ILE A 95 8.02 -3.90 -2.08
C ILE A 95 7.62 -4.81 -0.92
N PRO A 96 7.42 -6.12 -1.16
CA PRO A 96 7.56 -6.85 -2.42
C PRO A 96 6.47 -6.48 -3.45
N GLN A 97 6.78 -6.57 -4.74
CA GLN A 97 5.83 -6.30 -5.83
C GLN A 97 4.81 -7.43 -6.04
N THR A 98 5.04 -8.57 -5.44
CA THR A 98 4.12 -9.71 -5.42
C THR A 98 3.49 -9.79 -4.05
N ILE A 99 2.18 -9.58 -3.98
CA ILE A 99 1.43 -9.51 -2.72
C ILE A 99 0.42 -10.66 -2.71
N LYS A 100 0.63 -11.63 -1.84
CA LYS A 100 -0.31 -12.73 -1.63
C LYS A 100 -1.59 -12.21 -0.96
N MET A 101 -2.68 -12.94 -1.09
CA MET A 101 -3.92 -12.67 -0.34
C MET A 101 -3.62 -12.51 1.16
N ASP A 102 -4.24 -11.52 1.78
CA ASP A 102 -4.10 -11.16 3.20
C ASP A 102 -2.75 -10.59 3.64
N TYR A 103 -1.78 -10.42 2.73
CA TYR A 103 -0.50 -9.81 3.06
C TYR A 103 -0.54 -8.29 2.90
N TYR A 104 0.20 -7.61 3.78
CA TYR A 104 0.43 -6.17 3.75
C TYR A 104 1.79 -5.85 3.13
N VAL A 105 1.85 -4.75 2.41
CA VAL A 105 3.11 -4.13 1.98
C VAL A 105 3.11 -2.66 2.36
N PRO A 106 4.24 -2.13 2.85
CA PRO A 106 4.37 -0.71 3.11
C PRO A 106 4.50 0.08 1.81
N PHE A 107 4.05 1.32 1.84
CA PHE A 107 4.29 2.29 0.77
C PHE A 107 4.62 3.66 1.34
N GLY A 108 5.34 4.46 0.55
CA GLY A 108 5.62 5.86 0.82
C GLY A 108 5.60 6.66 -0.46
N VAL A 109 4.96 7.82 -0.43
CA VAL A 109 4.84 8.76 -1.57
C VAL A 109 5.09 10.17 -1.07
N ILE A 110 5.88 10.95 -1.81
CA ILE A 110 6.12 12.37 -1.54
C ILE A 110 5.56 13.18 -2.69
N LEU A 111 4.53 13.97 -2.43
CA LEU A 111 4.03 14.96 -3.38
C LEU A 111 4.85 16.23 -3.21
N LYS A 112 5.88 16.37 -4.05
CA LYS A 112 6.85 17.47 -3.96
C LYS A 112 6.17 18.83 -4.12
N ASN A 113 6.58 19.81 -3.28
CA ASN A 113 6.06 21.17 -3.26
C ASN A 113 4.54 21.26 -3.05
N ALA A 114 3.90 20.18 -2.62
CA ALA A 114 2.48 20.17 -2.33
C ALA A 114 2.22 20.75 -0.93
N ALA A 115 1.31 21.71 -0.86
CA ALA A 115 0.78 22.30 0.36
C ALA A 115 -0.76 22.25 0.29
N PRO A 116 -1.39 21.18 0.78
CA PRO A 116 -2.83 21.00 0.67
C PRO A 116 -3.58 22.11 1.42
N LYS A 117 -4.75 22.46 0.90
CA LYS A 117 -5.68 23.42 1.49
C LYS A 117 -6.98 22.72 1.85
N LYS A 118 -7.77 23.34 2.71
CA LYS A 118 -9.10 22.85 3.04
C LYS A 118 -9.95 22.62 1.79
N GLY A 119 -10.50 21.43 1.66
CA GLY A 119 -11.29 20.99 0.50
C GLY A 119 -10.47 20.37 -0.62
N ASP A 120 -9.14 20.30 -0.49
CA ASP A 120 -8.31 19.49 -1.41
C ASP A 120 -8.52 18.00 -1.14
N ARG A 121 -8.25 17.21 -2.16
CA ARG A 121 -8.57 15.77 -2.18
C ARG A 121 -7.35 14.96 -2.57
N LEU A 122 -7.23 13.77 -2.01
CA LEU A 122 -6.27 12.77 -2.45
C LEU A 122 -7.00 11.71 -3.27
N LYS A 123 -6.55 11.49 -4.50
CA LYS A 123 -6.97 10.37 -5.33
C LYS A 123 -5.85 9.35 -5.36
N PHE A 124 -6.16 8.14 -4.92
CA PHE A 124 -5.29 6.97 -4.99
C PHE A 124 -5.69 6.15 -6.22
N LEU A 125 -4.71 5.70 -6.97
CA LEU A 125 -4.88 4.80 -8.10
C LEU A 125 -3.89 3.66 -7.96
N ILE A 126 -4.38 2.44 -7.93
CA ILE A 126 -3.62 1.21 -7.77
C ILE A 126 -3.75 0.44 -9.08
N ASP A 127 -2.65 0.36 -9.82
CA ASP A 127 -2.52 -0.41 -11.06
C ASP A 127 -1.75 -1.68 -10.74
N TYR A 128 -2.26 -2.83 -11.13
CA TYR A 128 -1.68 -4.12 -10.78
C TYR A 128 -2.06 -5.20 -11.77
N LYS A 129 -1.35 -6.33 -11.71
CA LYS A 129 -1.69 -7.55 -12.40
C LYS A 129 -2.20 -8.58 -11.40
N ALA A 130 -3.23 -9.33 -11.76
CA ALA A 130 -3.71 -10.47 -10.97
C ALA A 130 -3.95 -11.66 -11.89
N GLN A 131 -3.54 -12.84 -11.45
CA GLN A 131 -3.81 -14.08 -12.17
C GLN A 131 -5.12 -14.66 -11.67
N GLU A 132 -6.10 -14.75 -12.55
CA GLU A 132 -7.39 -15.39 -12.30
C GLU A 132 -7.52 -16.62 -13.19
N GLY A 133 -7.52 -17.80 -12.56
CA GLY A 133 -7.61 -19.06 -13.30
C GLY A 133 -6.34 -19.39 -14.11
N ASN A 134 -6.54 -20.05 -15.26
CA ASN A 134 -5.47 -20.54 -16.12
C ASN A 134 -5.11 -19.59 -17.28
N ASP A 135 -5.81 -18.47 -17.44
CA ASP A 135 -5.71 -17.61 -18.63
C ASP A 135 -4.62 -16.54 -18.55
N GLY A 136 -3.72 -16.66 -17.57
CA GLY A 136 -2.64 -15.69 -17.34
C GLY A 136 -3.04 -14.49 -16.49
N ALA A 137 -2.10 -13.55 -16.32
CA ALA A 137 -2.32 -12.38 -15.50
C ALA A 137 -2.99 -11.25 -16.30
N SER A 138 -4.15 -10.77 -15.84
CA SER A 138 -4.83 -9.60 -16.36
C SER A 138 -4.44 -8.34 -15.60
N ARG A 139 -4.44 -7.19 -16.28
CA ARG A 139 -4.21 -5.87 -15.66
C ARG A 139 -5.51 -5.30 -15.12
N TRP A 140 -5.44 -4.77 -13.90
CA TRP A 140 -6.56 -4.21 -13.18
C TRP A 140 -6.20 -2.82 -12.64
N ILE A 141 -7.21 -2.01 -12.43
CA ILE A 141 -7.07 -0.69 -11.83
C ILE A 141 -8.15 -0.55 -10.76
N SER A 142 -7.71 -0.27 -9.52
CA SER A 142 -8.58 0.18 -8.43
C SER A 142 -8.27 1.65 -8.13
N TYR A 143 -9.27 2.44 -7.77
CA TYR A 143 -9.07 3.82 -7.38
C TYR A 143 -10.12 4.29 -6.38
N PHE A 144 -9.74 5.24 -5.54
CA PHE A 144 -10.64 5.93 -4.63
C PHE A 144 -10.17 7.36 -4.40
N THR A 145 -11.09 8.22 -3.97
CA THR A 145 -10.82 9.63 -3.69
C THR A 145 -11.31 9.96 -2.30
N VAL A 146 -10.48 10.68 -1.53
CA VAL A 146 -10.79 11.10 -0.17
C VAL A 146 -10.54 12.59 0.00
N GLU A 147 -11.22 13.23 0.96
CA GLU A 147 -10.81 14.54 1.42
C GLU A 147 -9.48 14.44 2.16
N GLU A 148 -8.50 15.27 1.81
CA GLU A 148 -7.14 15.15 2.35
C GLU A 148 -7.09 15.30 3.87
N SER A 149 -7.82 16.27 4.41
CA SER A 149 -7.81 16.63 5.82
C SER A 149 -8.53 15.64 6.75
N THR A 150 -9.46 14.86 6.24
CA THR A 150 -10.32 13.98 7.04
C THR A 150 -10.17 12.50 6.67
N GLY A 151 -9.65 12.19 5.49
CA GLY A 151 -9.61 10.85 4.95
C GLY A 151 -10.99 10.29 4.59
N ILE A 152 -12.05 11.10 4.62
CA ILE A 152 -13.40 10.67 4.27
C ILE A 152 -13.50 10.47 2.78
N GLU A 153 -14.00 9.30 2.38
CA GLU A 153 -14.19 8.95 0.99
C GLU A 153 -15.24 9.84 0.31
N ILE A 154 -14.86 10.37 -0.85
CA ILE A 154 -15.74 11.13 -1.72
C ILE A 154 -16.21 10.18 -2.80
N LYS A 155 -17.48 9.74 -2.71
CA LYS A 155 -18.10 8.96 -3.76
C LYS A 155 -18.26 9.84 -4.99
N GLU A 156 -17.45 9.60 -6.01
CA GLU A 156 -17.67 10.22 -7.32
C GLU A 156 -19.03 9.72 -7.81
N SER A 157 -19.98 10.64 -8.02
CA SER A 157 -21.25 10.33 -8.68
C SER A 157 -20.91 9.91 -10.11
N ILE A 158 -20.79 8.61 -10.33
CA ILE A 158 -20.77 8.07 -11.69
C ILE A 158 -22.15 8.39 -12.24
N LYS A 159 -22.22 9.37 -13.15
CA LYS A 159 -23.40 9.51 -14.02
C LYS A 159 -23.52 8.17 -14.73
N HIS A 160 -24.59 7.44 -14.43
CA HIS A 160 -24.81 6.15 -15.03
C HIS A 160 -24.67 6.28 -16.55
N PRO A 161 -23.88 5.41 -17.19
CA PRO A 161 -23.69 5.45 -18.64
C PRO A 161 -25.01 5.21 -19.42
N ASP A 162 -26.08 4.82 -18.75
CA ASP A 162 -27.40 4.57 -19.30
C ASP A 162 -28.26 5.86 -19.45
N GLN A 163 -27.71 7.02 -19.09
CA GLN A 163 -28.34 8.33 -19.32
C GLN A 163 -27.77 9.00 -20.58
N TRP A 164 -27.72 8.22 -21.68
CA TRP A 164 -27.46 8.70 -23.03
C TRP A 164 -28.72 8.76 -23.87
#